data_7ab2033501b9b76ffd024b87b8ccb82e
#
_entry.id   7ab2033501b9b76ffd024b87b8ccb82e
#
_cell.length_a   1.000
_cell.length_b   1.000
_cell.length_c   1.000
_cell.angle_alpha   90.00
_cell.angle_beta   90.00
_cell.angle_gamma   90.00
#
_symmetry.space_group_name_H-M   'P 1'
#
loop_
_entity.id
_entity.type
_entity.pdbx_description
1 polymer ?
#
loop_
_entity_poly.entity_id
_entity_poly.type
_entity_poly.pdbx_seq_one_letter_code
_entity_poly.pdbx_strand_id
1 'polypeptide(L)'
;METHLKEIYGFNSFRDNQKEIISDLINKENVFAILPTGGGKSLLYQFPATFTDKITVVVSPLISLMNDQCKYLNSKNIKSICLNSESSVGIGHYVKYKIIYTTPEFIVSRLYAFERIKDSIGLFAIDEAHCVSQWSHDFRPSYQKLGILKTQFPDIPLLAVTATATPRVLEEMYEYLNITESSEYALGTRRTNLMIKVLPKSDFTKCKITEPTIVYVQTRKLCEKLHNDFMTKGISSAYYHGGMQKEEKERSHELFINGEILVIVATISFGMGIDKSDIRHVVNYGVPSNIESYYQEIGRAGRDGIDSKATIYYDDSDFRTTAYLISLSQDPGQIKIKTQGMNTFRSFLQEKNICRQQMIDYYFATGKFASEDDVKEIPKCNMCDNCLSGPKQDMVDVSLEAASIVSIVKNIYLKNRYNFGLKKTVSQIRQKIRPKKTEKWVKDLIEILVTKNVLQREKAGYGFVISIGTVRLKTIPPIKARMTNCKPVEKNIFKIMDLRNKIAYKFGLIPTSFINDRVIMNINAKCPKNMTELWSVDGISNDFIMTTPCVEFMDEYVKKTKSPPSKKPSKKPNKMPNK
;
A
#
# COMPACT_ATOMS: atom_id res chain seq x y z
N MET A 1 27.82 13.57 24.44
CA MET A 1 26.92 12.56 23.86
C MET A 1 27.67 11.65 22.86
N GLU A 2 28.41 12.17 21.87
CA GLU A 2 29.07 11.36 20.85
C GLU A 2 30.15 10.41 21.43
N THR A 3 30.94 10.87 22.40
CA THR A 3 31.90 10.00 23.11
C THR A 3 31.22 8.81 23.78
N HIS A 4 30.13 9.07 24.50
CA HIS A 4 29.31 8.04 25.17
C HIS A 4 28.65 7.08 24.14
N LEU A 5 28.16 7.61 23.02
CA LEU A 5 27.61 6.81 21.92
C LEU A 5 28.64 5.83 21.38
N LYS A 6 29.87 6.28 21.18
CA LYS A 6 30.98 5.46 20.70
C LYS A 6 31.42 4.41 21.70
N GLU A 7 31.56 4.79 22.95
CA GLU A 7 32.05 3.89 24.01
C GLU A 7 31.05 2.79 24.35
N ILE A 8 29.77 3.12 24.46
CA ILE A 8 28.73 2.18 24.91
C ILE A 8 28.12 1.38 23.73
N TYR A 9 27.83 2.06 22.64
CA TYR A 9 27.07 1.46 21.52
C TYR A 9 27.95 1.13 20.31
N GLY A 10 29.18 1.71 20.23
CA GLY A 10 30.10 1.49 19.12
C GLY A 10 29.78 2.30 17.87
N PHE A 11 28.89 3.29 17.94
CA PHE A 11 28.54 4.15 16.81
C PHE A 11 29.36 5.45 16.83
N ASN A 12 29.86 5.88 15.67
CA ASN A 12 30.68 7.09 15.56
C ASN A 12 29.84 8.39 15.55
N SER A 13 28.57 8.32 15.12
CA SER A 13 27.67 9.48 15.05
C SER A 13 26.23 9.05 15.21
N PHE A 14 25.37 9.97 15.64
CA PHE A 14 23.92 9.81 15.60
C PHE A 14 23.43 9.85 14.16
N ARG A 15 22.32 9.17 13.90
CA ARG A 15 21.55 9.32 12.66
C ARG A 15 20.66 10.57 12.73
N ASP A 16 20.06 10.94 11.60
CA ASP A 16 19.18 12.09 11.50
C ASP A 16 18.15 12.16 12.64
N ASN A 17 18.06 13.31 13.28
CA ASN A 17 17.16 13.64 14.41
C ASN A 17 17.33 12.81 15.69
N GLN A 18 18.23 11.80 15.74
CA GLN A 18 18.42 11.01 16.98
C GLN A 18 18.96 11.84 18.12
N LYS A 19 19.90 12.74 17.85
CA LYS A 19 20.53 13.58 18.85
C LYS A 19 19.55 14.59 19.43
N GLU A 20 18.76 15.21 18.56
CA GLU A 20 17.73 16.18 18.91
C GLU A 20 16.65 15.52 19.78
N ILE A 21 16.09 14.39 19.33
CA ILE A 21 15.11 13.60 20.08
C ILE A 21 15.64 13.22 21.47
N ILE A 22 16.88 12.71 21.55
CA ILE A 22 17.48 12.32 22.81
C ILE A 22 17.70 13.54 23.71
N SER A 23 18.07 14.69 23.15
CA SER A 23 18.24 15.93 23.92
C SER A 23 16.92 16.41 24.52
N ASP A 24 15.82 16.41 23.75
CA ASP A 24 14.50 16.78 24.24
C ASP A 24 14.03 15.86 25.37
N LEU A 25 14.23 14.53 25.23
CA LEU A 25 13.92 13.57 26.28
C LEU A 25 14.71 13.80 27.57
N ILE A 26 16.00 14.15 27.48
CA ILE A 26 16.84 14.48 28.63
C ILE A 26 16.38 15.79 29.28
N ASN A 27 15.89 16.74 28.48
CA ASN A 27 15.30 18.00 28.93
C ASN A 27 13.87 17.84 29.47
N LYS A 28 13.37 16.58 29.57
CA LYS A 28 12.05 16.20 30.09
C LYS A 28 10.88 16.60 29.18
N GLU A 29 11.10 16.76 27.89
CA GLU A 29 10.03 16.97 26.93
C GLU A 29 9.42 15.63 26.49
N ASN A 30 8.11 15.62 26.23
CA ASN A 30 7.47 14.48 25.59
C ASN A 30 7.80 14.49 24.09
N VAL A 31 7.99 13.32 23.49
CA VAL A 31 8.37 13.22 22.09
C VAL A 31 7.53 12.17 21.37
N PHE A 32 7.02 12.54 20.20
CA PHE A 32 6.51 11.62 19.19
C PHE A 32 7.55 11.45 18.08
N ALA A 33 8.04 10.22 17.88
CA ALA A 33 9.06 9.92 16.89
C ALA A 33 8.56 8.90 15.86
N ILE A 34 8.28 9.36 14.64
CA ILE A 34 7.89 8.52 13.51
C ILE A 34 9.13 8.28 12.65
N LEU A 35 9.81 7.17 12.89
CA LEU A 35 11.06 6.83 12.24
C LEU A 35 10.93 5.52 11.45
N PRO A 36 11.46 5.44 10.22
CA PRO A 36 11.34 4.23 9.39
C PRO A 36 11.92 3.00 10.10
N THR A 37 11.49 1.82 9.67
CA THR A 37 12.10 0.57 10.13
C THR A 37 13.59 0.57 9.80
N GLY A 38 14.44 0.23 10.78
CA GLY A 38 15.89 0.36 10.66
C GLY A 38 16.44 1.76 10.96
N GLY A 39 15.58 2.75 11.27
CA GLY A 39 15.97 4.12 11.62
C GLY A 39 16.61 4.28 13.01
N GLY A 40 16.86 3.19 13.73
CA GLY A 40 17.55 3.22 15.04
C GLY A 40 16.66 3.66 16.20
N LYS A 41 15.35 3.36 16.15
CA LYS A 41 14.36 3.69 17.20
C LYS A 41 14.78 3.25 18.60
N SER A 42 15.37 2.07 18.73
CA SER A 42 15.77 1.52 20.05
C SER A 42 16.79 2.40 20.76
N LEU A 43 17.68 3.06 20.02
CA LEU A 43 18.69 3.95 20.61
C LEU A 43 18.06 5.15 21.32
N LEU A 44 16.89 5.63 20.86
CA LEU A 44 16.21 6.80 21.43
C LEU A 44 15.84 6.59 22.91
N TYR A 45 15.50 5.37 23.29
CA TYR A 45 15.14 5.04 24.67
C TYR A 45 16.25 4.29 25.43
N GLN A 46 17.22 3.70 24.74
CA GLN A 46 18.36 3.05 25.37
C GLN A 46 19.44 4.05 25.80
N PHE A 47 19.70 5.05 24.95
CA PHE A 47 20.74 6.06 25.22
C PHE A 47 20.48 6.88 26.48
N PRO A 48 19.28 7.46 26.71
CA PRO A 48 18.98 8.19 27.94
C PRO A 48 19.24 7.36 29.21
N ALA A 49 18.90 6.06 29.22
CA ALA A 49 19.10 5.17 30.34
C ALA A 49 20.58 4.97 30.72
N THR A 50 21.49 5.05 29.75
CA THR A 50 22.94 4.88 29.97
C THR A 50 23.66 6.19 30.16
N PHE A 51 23.10 7.29 29.64
CA PHE A 51 23.70 8.62 29.72
C PHE A 51 23.32 9.36 30.99
N THR A 52 22.09 9.15 31.46
CA THR A 52 21.61 9.68 32.76
C THR A 52 21.67 8.57 33.82
N ASP A 53 21.59 8.94 35.07
CA ASP A 53 21.56 7.95 36.17
C ASP A 53 20.13 7.47 36.48
N LYS A 54 19.24 7.53 35.50
CA LYS A 54 17.82 7.20 35.62
C LYS A 54 17.48 5.92 34.81
N ILE A 55 16.35 5.33 35.17
CA ILE A 55 15.80 4.13 34.54
C ILE A 55 14.92 4.54 33.35
N THR A 56 15.10 3.86 32.22
CA THR A 56 14.08 3.91 31.15
C THR A 56 13.16 2.69 31.24
N VAL A 57 11.85 2.94 31.31
CA VAL A 57 10.83 1.89 31.24
C VAL A 57 10.25 1.85 29.83
N VAL A 58 10.42 0.72 29.15
CA VAL A 58 10.01 0.54 27.75
C VAL A 58 8.80 -0.38 27.68
N VAL A 59 7.68 0.13 27.20
CA VAL A 59 6.47 -0.67 26.94
C VAL A 59 6.52 -1.15 25.50
N SER A 60 6.50 -2.48 25.29
CA SER A 60 6.56 -3.10 23.97
C SER A 60 5.52 -4.22 23.83
N PRO A 61 4.97 -4.46 22.62
CA PRO A 61 3.88 -5.41 22.43
C PRO A 61 4.33 -6.87 22.39
N LEU A 62 5.64 -7.15 22.33
CA LEU A 62 6.17 -8.48 22.07
C LEU A 62 7.26 -8.91 23.05
N ILE A 63 6.97 -9.97 23.79
CA ILE A 63 7.87 -10.56 24.77
C ILE A 63 9.17 -11.06 24.11
N SER A 64 9.10 -11.68 22.92
CA SER A 64 10.28 -12.15 22.19
C SER A 64 11.25 -11.00 21.87
N LEU A 65 10.72 -9.88 21.34
CA LEU A 65 11.55 -8.70 21.04
C LEU A 65 12.21 -8.14 22.32
N MET A 66 11.41 -8.01 23.39
CA MET A 66 11.94 -7.53 24.67
C MET A 66 13.07 -8.41 25.20
N ASN A 67 12.91 -9.73 25.08
CA ASN A 67 13.96 -10.69 25.49
C ASN A 67 15.22 -10.55 24.64
N ASP A 68 15.10 -10.39 23.34
CA ASP A 68 16.25 -10.20 22.44
C ASP A 68 16.97 -8.88 22.73
N GLN A 69 16.23 -7.80 22.97
CA GLN A 69 16.79 -6.52 23.39
C GLN A 69 17.51 -6.64 24.74
N CYS A 70 16.93 -7.35 25.72
CA CYS A 70 17.59 -7.61 27.00
C CYS A 70 18.87 -8.42 26.84
N LYS A 71 18.84 -9.49 26.03
CA LYS A 71 20.05 -10.29 25.75
C LYS A 71 21.16 -9.42 25.17
N TYR A 72 20.83 -8.60 24.16
CA TYR A 72 21.78 -7.68 23.53
C TYR A 72 22.37 -6.67 24.53
N LEU A 73 21.53 -6.00 25.32
CA LEU A 73 21.98 -5.00 26.29
C LEU A 73 22.83 -5.62 27.40
N ASN A 74 22.41 -6.77 27.94
CA ASN A 74 23.16 -7.48 28.96
C ASN A 74 24.52 -7.98 28.43
N SER A 75 24.63 -8.36 27.15
CA SER A 75 25.94 -8.69 26.54
C SER A 75 26.90 -7.50 26.44
N LYS A 76 26.31 -6.26 26.48
CA LYS A 76 27.07 -5.00 26.54
C LYS A 76 27.22 -4.45 27.98
N ASN A 77 27.00 -5.27 29.01
CA ASN A 77 27.03 -4.89 30.42
C ASN A 77 26.01 -3.80 30.82
N ILE A 78 24.95 -3.58 30.02
CA ILE A 78 23.83 -2.68 30.35
C ILE A 78 22.75 -3.53 31.01
N LYS A 79 22.62 -3.43 32.35
CA LYS A 79 21.67 -4.22 33.12
C LYS A 79 20.22 -3.94 32.66
N SER A 80 19.60 -4.92 32.04
CA SER A 80 18.21 -4.85 31.57
C SER A 80 17.41 -6.08 31.93
N ILE A 81 16.09 -5.91 32.05
CA ILE A 81 15.15 -6.96 32.41
C ILE A 81 13.86 -6.85 31.59
N CYS A 82 13.25 -8.00 31.30
CA CYS A 82 11.91 -8.11 30.73
C CYS A 82 10.93 -8.51 31.84
N LEU A 83 9.93 -7.67 32.11
CA LEU A 83 8.85 -7.91 33.07
C LEU A 83 7.53 -8.17 32.35
N ASN A 84 6.95 -9.33 32.59
CA ASN A 84 5.66 -9.76 32.04
C ASN A 84 4.89 -10.58 33.09
N SER A 85 3.75 -11.15 32.73
CA SER A 85 2.89 -11.93 33.64
C SER A 85 3.58 -13.14 34.30
N GLU A 86 4.67 -13.65 33.68
CA GLU A 86 5.43 -14.80 34.18
C GLU A 86 6.61 -14.38 35.09
N SER A 87 6.84 -13.08 35.25
CA SER A 87 7.99 -12.54 35.99
C SER A 87 7.75 -12.56 37.49
N SER A 88 8.69 -13.12 38.25
CA SER A 88 8.64 -13.23 39.73
C SER A 88 9.58 -12.26 40.46
N VAL A 89 10.14 -11.26 39.75
CA VAL A 89 11.12 -10.32 40.34
C VAL A 89 10.42 -9.33 41.28
N GLY A 90 10.91 -9.24 42.51
CA GLY A 90 10.40 -8.30 43.50
C GLY A 90 10.70 -6.84 43.15
N ILE A 91 9.76 -5.94 43.49
CA ILE A 91 9.81 -4.50 43.17
C ILE A 91 11.11 -3.83 43.62
N GLY A 92 11.63 -4.16 44.82
CA GLY A 92 12.89 -3.61 45.35
C GLY A 92 14.12 -3.90 44.47
N HIS A 93 14.03 -4.81 43.53
CA HIS A 93 15.10 -5.09 42.60
C HIS A 93 15.06 -4.26 41.30
N TYR A 94 13.95 -3.57 41.00
CA TYR A 94 13.81 -2.80 39.76
C TYR A 94 14.87 -1.70 39.63
N VAL A 95 15.25 -1.05 40.72
CA VAL A 95 16.29 0.00 40.75
C VAL A 95 17.70 -0.49 40.36
N LYS A 96 17.91 -1.81 40.29
CA LYS A 96 19.18 -2.38 39.85
C LYS A 96 19.40 -2.39 38.33
N TYR A 97 18.32 -2.12 37.57
CA TYR A 97 18.31 -2.16 36.11
C TYR A 97 18.31 -0.75 35.54
N LYS A 98 18.99 -0.57 34.42
CA LYS A 98 18.97 0.69 33.66
C LYS A 98 17.80 0.74 32.70
N ILE A 99 17.39 -0.41 32.17
CA ILE A 99 16.29 -0.52 31.23
C ILE A 99 15.35 -1.64 31.67
N ILE A 100 14.08 -1.32 31.80
CA ILE A 100 13.01 -2.26 32.14
C ILE A 100 12.07 -2.34 30.95
N TYR A 101 12.07 -3.47 30.25
CA TYR A 101 11.08 -3.78 29.24
C TYR A 101 9.86 -4.41 29.89
N THR A 102 8.66 -4.02 29.43
CA THR A 102 7.41 -4.54 29.98
C THR A 102 6.28 -4.55 28.96
N THR A 103 5.27 -5.39 29.20
CA THR A 103 4.04 -5.38 28.39
C THR A 103 3.06 -4.31 28.89
N PRO A 104 2.16 -3.80 28.03
CA PRO A 104 1.14 -2.83 28.44
C PRO A 104 0.23 -3.36 29.54
N GLU A 105 -0.12 -4.66 29.51
CA GLU A 105 -0.94 -5.28 30.54
C GLU A 105 -0.24 -5.32 31.89
N PHE A 106 1.05 -5.65 31.90
CA PHE A 106 1.83 -5.75 33.14
C PHE A 106 2.00 -4.39 33.80
N ILE A 107 2.44 -3.36 33.05
CA ILE A 107 2.67 -2.03 33.65
C ILE A 107 1.38 -1.44 34.21
N VAL A 108 0.25 -1.54 33.49
CA VAL A 108 -1.05 -1.03 33.95
C VAL A 108 -1.51 -1.75 35.21
N SER A 109 -1.34 -3.09 35.29
CA SER A 109 -1.73 -3.86 36.47
C SER A 109 -0.81 -3.67 37.68
N ARG A 110 0.40 -3.14 37.49
CA ARG A 110 1.45 -3.00 38.50
C ARG A 110 1.92 -1.56 38.67
N LEU A 111 1.09 -0.55 38.40
CA LEU A 111 1.44 0.87 38.51
C LEU A 111 2.06 1.21 39.88
N TYR A 112 1.52 0.64 40.98
CA TYR A 112 2.04 0.83 42.33
C TYR A 112 3.53 0.44 42.48
N ALA A 113 4.00 -0.53 41.68
CA ALA A 113 5.40 -0.94 41.71
C ALA A 113 6.32 0.12 41.10
N PHE A 114 5.86 0.76 40.03
CA PHE A 114 6.60 1.84 39.36
C PHE A 114 6.52 3.14 40.15
N GLU A 115 5.39 3.39 40.87
CA GLU A 115 5.26 4.55 41.75
C GLU A 115 6.25 4.53 42.90
N ARG A 116 6.54 3.36 43.48
CA ARG A 116 7.57 3.21 44.52
C ARG A 116 8.98 3.56 44.09
N ILE A 117 9.27 3.50 42.80
CA ILE A 117 10.58 3.82 42.24
C ILE A 117 10.55 5.04 41.32
N LYS A 118 9.48 5.85 41.35
CA LYS A 118 9.27 6.97 40.42
C LYS A 118 10.45 7.94 40.34
N ASP A 119 11.09 8.23 41.48
CA ASP A 119 12.24 9.13 41.52
C ASP A 119 13.46 8.60 40.81
N SER A 120 13.53 7.29 40.55
CA SER A 120 14.56 6.65 39.78
C SER A 120 14.23 6.54 38.28
N ILE A 121 12.98 6.75 37.87
CA ILE A 121 12.55 6.67 36.46
C ILE A 121 12.83 8.01 35.78
N GLY A 122 13.52 7.97 34.66
CA GLY A 122 13.82 9.14 33.83
C GLY A 122 12.99 9.23 32.55
N LEU A 123 12.45 8.09 32.06
CA LEU A 123 11.74 8.04 30.78
C LEU A 123 10.76 6.86 30.75
N PHE A 124 9.56 7.11 30.27
CA PHE A 124 8.67 6.09 29.74
C PHE A 124 8.75 6.08 28.21
N ALA A 125 9.04 4.94 27.61
CA ALA A 125 9.06 4.78 26.16
C ALA A 125 7.97 3.78 25.73
N ILE A 126 7.12 4.18 24.81
CA ILE A 126 6.09 3.33 24.20
C ILE A 126 6.55 2.96 22.81
N ASP A 127 7.06 1.74 22.67
CA ASP A 127 7.47 1.19 21.39
C ASP A 127 6.25 0.66 20.62
N GLU A 128 6.30 0.75 19.28
CA GLU A 128 5.17 0.47 18.39
C GLU A 128 3.89 1.21 18.83
N ALA A 129 4.03 2.50 19.13
CA ALA A 129 2.97 3.33 19.70
C ALA A 129 1.70 3.41 18.82
N HIS A 130 1.81 3.10 17.50
CA HIS A 130 0.66 2.96 16.61
C HIS A 130 -0.37 1.92 17.08
N CYS A 131 0.03 0.96 17.94
CA CYS A 131 -0.88 -0.05 18.51
C CYS A 131 -2.01 0.57 19.35
N VAL A 132 -1.91 1.83 19.75
CA VAL A 132 -2.95 2.55 20.48
C VAL A 132 -4.18 2.84 19.61
N SER A 133 -4.00 3.00 18.31
CA SER A 133 -5.03 3.44 17.39
C SER A 133 -5.84 2.28 16.82
N GLN A 134 -7.17 2.43 16.83
CA GLN A 134 -8.08 1.47 16.17
C GLN A 134 -7.91 1.44 14.65
N TRP A 135 -7.34 2.48 14.07
CA TRP A 135 -7.04 2.58 12.63
C TRP A 135 -5.69 1.96 12.27
N SER A 136 -4.92 1.56 13.28
CA SER A 136 -3.68 0.84 13.07
C SER A 136 -3.95 -0.61 12.61
N HIS A 137 -2.99 -1.15 11.87
CA HIS A 137 -2.99 -2.54 11.43
C HIS A 137 -2.80 -3.56 12.56
N ASP A 138 -2.21 -3.14 13.71
CA ASP A 138 -1.96 -3.97 14.90
C ASP A 138 -2.54 -3.31 16.16
N PHE A 139 -3.83 -2.96 16.10
CA PHE A 139 -4.55 -2.38 17.23
C PHE A 139 -4.56 -3.33 18.44
N ARG A 140 -4.23 -2.79 19.61
CA ARG A 140 -4.24 -3.50 20.90
C ARG A 140 -4.95 -2.69 21.97
N PRO A 141 -6.11 -3.17 22.48
CA PRO A 141 -6.87 -2.43 23.49
C PRO A 141 -6.09 -2.06 24.76
N SER A 142 -5.09 -2.86 25.12
CA SER A 142 -4.23 -2.60 26.27
C SER A 142 -3.36 -1.34 26.11
N TYR A 143 -3.00 -0.97 24.89
CA TYR A 143 -2.24 0.24 24.59
C TYR A 143 -3.04 1.52 24.87
N GLN A 144 -4.36 1.51 24.67
CA GLN A 144 -5.22 2.66 24.99
C GLN A 144 -5.22 3.02 26.47
N LYS A 145 -4.87 2.06 27.34
CA LYS A 145 -4.79 2.29 28.79
C LYS A 145 -3.48 2.95 29.22
N LEU A 146 -2.50 3.10 28.32
CA LEU A 146 -1.18 3.62 28.67
C LEU A 146 -1.16 5.12 28.98
N GLY A 147 -2.20 5.88 28.63
CA GLY A 147 -2.38 7.26 29.07
C GLY A 147 -2.37 7.45 30.58
N ILE A 148 -2.64 6.37 31.34
CA ILE A 148 -2.51 6.37 32.79
C ILE A 148 -1.08 6.71 33.26
N LEU A 149 -0.05 6.40 32.46
CA LEU A 149 1.34 6.72 32.78
C LEU A 149 1.53 8.22 32.89
N LYS A 150 0.96 9.00 31.96
CA LYS A 150 1.09 10.46 32.00
C LYS A 150 0.23 11.08 33.09
N THR A 151 -0.89 10.45 33.43
CA THR A 151 -1.73 10.88 34.58
C THR A 151 -1.05 10.63 35.92
N GLN A 152 -0.40 9.47 36.10
CA GLN A 152 0.23 9.11 37.38
C GLN A 152 1.65 9.68 37.52
N PHE A 153 2.35 9.90 36.41
CA PHE A 153 3.75 10.36 36.38
C PHE A 153 3.89 11.60 35.48
N PRO A 154 3.23 12.73 35.80
CA PRO A 154 3.19 13.90 34.91
C PRO A 154 4.57 14.50 34.60
N ASP A 155 5.50 14.41 35.55
CA ASP A 155 6.85 15.00 35.45
C ASP A 155 7.86 14.12 34.71
N ILE A 156 7.50 12.86 34.40
CA ILE A 156 8.37 11.95 33.67
C ILE A 156 8.04 12.07 32.17
N PRO A 157 9.05 12.35 31.32
CA PRO A 157 8.84 12.45 29.89
C PRO A 157 8.37 11.11 29.30
N LEU A 158 7.58 11.21 28.23
CA LEU A 158 7.10 10.07 27.48
C LEU A 158 7.57 10.16 26.02
N LEU A 159 8.22 9.09 25.57
CA LEU A 159 8.56 8.87 24.18
C LEU A 159 7.55 7.90 23.55
N ALA A 160 6.81 8.34 22.55
CA ALA A 160 6.02 7.47 21.71
C ALA A 160 6.73 7.26 20.37
N VAL A 161 7.14 6.01 20.07
CA VAL A 161 7.92 5.73 18.86
C VAL A 161 7.25 4.68 18.00
N THR A 162 7.22 4.93 16.68
CA THR A 162 6.67 4.00 15.70
C THR A 162 7.35 4.16 14.33
N ALA A 163 7.19 3.15 13.47
CA ALA A 163 7.60 3.24 12.07
C ALA A 163 6.46 3.71 11.15
N THR A 164 5.22 3.63 11.60
CA THR A 164 4.02 3.78 10.78
C THR A 164 2.98 4.58 11.55
N ALA A 165 2.73 5.80 11.12
CA ALA A 165 1.60 6.58 11.58
C ALA A 165 1.07 7.45 10.44
N THR A 166 -0.23 7.37 10.18
CA THR A 166 -0.95 8.39 9.39
C THR A 166 -1.38 9.51 10.33
N PRO A 167 -1.76 10.70 9.80
CA PRO A 167 -2.23 11.81 10.66
C PRO A 167 -3.31 11.39 11.66
N ARG A 168 -4.25 10.58 11.23
CA ARG A 168 -5.32 10.06 12.09
C ARG A 168 -4.80 9.16 13.22
N VAL A 169 -3.82 8.31 12.93
CA VAL A 169 -3.19 7.46 13.95
C VAL A 169 -2.45 8.32 14.95
N LEU A 170 -1.78 9.38 14.49
CA LEU A 170 -1.08 10.33 15.34
C LEU A 170 -2.05 11.08 16.26
N GLU A 171 -3.17 11.59 15.73
CA GLU A 171 -4.24 12.23 16.53
C GLU A 171 -4.74 11.31 17.66
N GLU A 172 -5.03 10.03 17.35
CA GLU A 172 -5.44 9.06 18.36
C GLU A 172 -4.32 8.74 19.37
N MET A 173 -3.05 8.77 18.96
CA MET A 173 -1.91 8.60 19.88
C MET A 173 -1.87 9.75 20.89
N TYR A 174 -2.06 10.99 20.49
CA TYR A 174 -2.16 12.14 21.41
C TYR A 174 -3.30 11.97 22.41
N GLU A 175 -4.48 11.63 21.91
CA GLU A 175 -5.68 11.48 22.73
C GLU A 175 -5.52 10.37 23.78
N TYR A 176 -5.18 9.15 23.35
CA TYR A 176 -5.12 7.99 24.24
C TYR A 176 -3.91 7.98 25.18
N LEU A 177 -2.81 8.65 24.81
CA LEU A 177 -1.62 8.75 25.67
C LEU A 177 -1.68 9.95 26.64
N ASN A 178 -2.74 10.77 26.58
CA ASN A 178 -2.94 11.97 27.40
C ASN A 178 -1.76 12.96 27.29
N ILE A 179 -1.25 13.18 26.07
CA ILE A 179 -0.16 14.11 25.82
C ILE A 179 -0.74 15.36 25.13
N THR A 180 -0.56 16.52 25.75
CA THR A 180 -1.04 17.81 25.22
C THR A 180 0.07 18.60 24.52
N GLU A 181 1.32 18.40 24.94
CA GLU A 181 2.48 19.10 24.40
C GLU A 181 3.62 18.12 24.17
N SER A 182 4.23 18.17 23.01
CA SER A 182 5.37 17.33 22.64
C SER A 182 6.14 17.89 21.46
N SER A 183 7.41 17.53 21.35
CA SER A 183 8.17 17.65 20.11
C SER A 183 7.81 16.50 19.16
N GLU A 184 7.57 16.81 17.89
CA GLU A 184 7.27 15.81 16.85
C GLU A 184 8.45 15.66 15.87
N TYR A 185 8.88 14.44 15.66
CA TYR A 185 9.92 14.10 14.69
C TYR A 185 9.39 13.05 13.72
N ALA A 186 9.21 13.43 12.47
CA ALA A 186 8.83 12.53 11.40
C ALA A 186 9.93 12.48 10.33
N LEU A 187 10.65 11.38 10.25
CA LEU A 187 11.48 11.06 9.11
C LEU A 187 10.61 10.42 8.05
N GLY A 188 10.80 10.84 6.80
CA GLY A 188 10.02 10.30 5.68
C GLY A 188 10.12 8.78 5.56
N THR A 189 9.14 8.18 4.94
CA THR A 189 9.07 6.71 4.74
C THR A 189 10.01 6.21 3.64
N ARG A 190 10.75 7.10 3.01
CA ARG A 190 11.54 6.81 1.82
C ARG A 190 12.74 5.91 2.11
N ARG A 191 12.85 4.83 1.34
CA ARG A 191 13.97 3.89 1.39
C ARG A 191 14.70 3.90 0.04
N THR A 192 15.87 4.54 0.00
CA THR A 192 16.68 4.70 -1.22
C THR A 192 17.38 3.41 -1.68
N ASN A 193 17.51 2.44 -0.79
CA ASN A 193 18.13 1.15 -1.04
C ASN A 193 17.12 0.00 -1.24
N LEU A 194 15.81 0.29 -1.36
CA LEU A 194 14.79 -0.75 -1.43
C LEU A 194 14.01 -0.71 -2.75
N MET A 195 14.29 -1.67 -3.63
CA MET A 195 13.59 -1.83 -4.91
C MET A 195 12.25 -2.53 -4.71
N ILE A 196 11.15 -1.84 -5.00
CA ILE A 196 9.79 -2.38 -4.91
C ILE A 196 9.31 -2.89 -6.27
N LYS A 197 8.80 -4.14 -6.32
CA LYS A 197 8.23 -4.76 -7.53
C LYS A 197 6.90 -5.42 -7.25
N VAL A 198 5.97 -5.30 -8.19
CA VAL A 198 4.66 -5.95 -8.17
C VAL A 198 4.51 -6.83 -9.40
N LEU A 199 4.38 -8.13 -9.21
CA LEU A 199 4.39 -9.14 -10.27
C LEU A 199 3.17 -10.07 -10.17
N PRO A 200 2.75 -10.69 -11.29
CA PRO A 200 1.75 -11.75 -11.28
C PRO A 200 2.23 -12.96 -10.47
N LYS A 201 1.33 -13.62 -9.76
CA LYS A 201 1.66 -14.79 -8.92
C LYS A 201 2.28 -15.93 -9.72
N SER A 202 1.90 -16.09 -10.99
CA SER A 202 2.49 -17.06 -11.92
C SER A 202 4.00 -16.89 -12.12
N ASP A 203 4.52 -15.68 -11.93
CA ASP A 203 5.95 -15.39 -12.12
C ASP A 203 6.81 -15.80 -10.92
N PHE A 204 6.21 -16.20 -9.81
CA PHE A 204 6.94 -16.70 -8.63
C PHE A 204 7.79 -17.94 -8.95
N THR A 205 7.36 -18.80 -9.87
CA THR A 205 8.13 -19.97 -10.32
C THR A 205 9.48 -19.60 -10.95
N LYS A 206 9.62 -18.36 -11.43
CA LYS A 206 10.85 -17.79 -12.01
C LYS A 206 11.71 -17.06 -10.97
N CYS A 207 11.24 -16.97 -9.72
CA CYS A 207 11.99 -16.30 -8.65
C CYS A 207 13.20 -17.15 -8.28
N LYS A 208 14.38 -16.60 -8.50
CA LYS A 208 15.64 -17.21 -8.03
C LYS A 208 15.96 -16.63 -6.66
N ILE A 209 16.11 -17.49 -5.68
CA ILE A 209 16.49 -17.13 -4.32
C ILE A 209 17.92 -17.57 -4.11
N THR A 210 18.81 -16.60 -3.96
CA THR A 210 20.26 -16.79 -3.77
C THR A 210 20.82 -15.99 -2.60
N GLU A 211 19.94 -15.25 -1.90
CA GLU A 211 20.29 -14.32 -0.83
C GLU A 211 19.32 -14.49 0.35
N PRO A 212 19.69 -14.06 1.57
CA PRO A 212 18.80 -14.13 2.73
C PRO A 212 17.41 -13.52 2.43
N THR A 213 16.39 -14.37 2.48
CA THR A 213 15.04 -14.04 1.99
C THR A 213 13.97 -14.39 3.02
N ILE A 214 13.05 -13.45 3.25
CA ILE A 214 11.78 -13.73 3.95
C ILE A 214 10.68 -13.86 2.90
N VAL A 215 9.87 -14.93 3.00
CA VAL A 215 8.69 -15.13 2.15
C VAL A 215 7.45 -15.09 3.02
N TYR A 216 6.72 -13.97 2.97
CA TYR A 216 5.45 -13.82 3.67
C TYR A 216 4.30 -14.46 2.91
N VAL A 217 3.46 -15.17 3.64
CA VAL A 217 2.27 -15.86 3.12
C VAL A 217 1.05 -15.62 4.01
N GLN A 218 -0.15 -15.74 3.44
CA GLN A 218 -1.40 -15.43 4.13
C GLN A 218 -1.86 -16.51 5.12
N THR A 219 -1.48 -17.78 4.94
CA THR A 219 -2.01 -18.89 5.73
C THR A 219 -0.91 -19.85 6.20
N ARG A 220 -1.14 -20.50 7.37
CA ARG A 220 -0.23 -21.50 7.94
C ARG A 220 0.01 -22.66 6.97
N LYS A 221 -1.03 -23.21 6.37
CA LYS A 221 -0.95 -24.30 5.40
C LYS A 221 -0.09 -23.96 4.18
N LEU A 222 -0.18 -22.69 3.68
CA LEU A 222 0.64 -22.24 2.57
C LEU A 222 2.10 -22.06 2.99
N CYS A 223 2.33 -21.67 4.26
CA CYS A 223 3.65 -21.52 4.85
C CYS A 223 4.43 -22.86 4.83
N GLU A 224 3.82 -23.91 5.37
CA GLU A 224 4.38 -25.27 5.38
C GLU A 224 4.57 -25.83 3.97
N LYS A 225 3.58 -25.63 3.08
CA LYS A 225 3.65 -26.08 1.69
C LYS A 225 4.84 -25.47 0.95
N LEU A 226 5.02 -24.13 1.01
CA LEU A 226 6.11 -23.47 0.31
C LEU A 226 7.48 -23.85 0.88
N HIS A 227 7.59 -24.07 2.19
CA HIS A 227 8.79 -24.63 2.78
C HIS A 227 9.15 -25.98 2.14
N ASN A 228 8.20 -26.91 2.08
CA ASN A 228 8.42 -28.21 1.45
C ASN A 228 8.80 -28.08 -0.03
N ASP A 229 8.15 -27.17 -0.79
CA ASP A 229 8.48 -26.88 -2.18
C ASP A 229 9.92 -26.31 -2.34
N PHE A 230 10.42 -25.54 -1.39
CA PHE A 230 11.82 -25.07 -1.38
C PHE A 230 12.80 -26.18 -1.07
N MET A 231 12.52 -27.01 -0.06
CA MET A 231 13.34 -28.16 0.30
C MET A 231 13.48 -29.15 -0.87
N THR A 232 12.41 -29.44 -1.60
CA THR A 232 12.45 -30.31 -2.78
C THR A 232 13.28 -29.72 -3.92
N LYS A 233 13.46 -28.40 -3.95
CA LYS A 233 14.33 -27.69 -4.92
C LYS A 233 15.77 -27.50 -4.43
N GLY A 234 16.14 -28.07 -3.28
CA GLY A 234 17.47 -27.94 -2.67
C GLY A 234 17.75 -26.55 -2.07
N ILE A 235 16.70 -25.75 -1.80
CA ILE A 235 16.85 -24.45 -1.14
C ILE A 235 16.67 -24.64 0.37
N SER A 236 17.73 -24.33 1.16
CA SER A 236 17.67 -24.41 2.63
C SER A 236 16.63 -23.43 3.17
N SER A 237 15.62 -23.93 3.85
CA SER A 237 14.53 -23.12 4.36
C SER A 237 13.99 -23.65 5.70
N ALA A 238 13.30 -22.77 6.43
CA ALA A 238 12.42 -23.13 7.54
C ALA A 238 11.09 -22.40 7.40
N TYR A 239 10.11 -22.76 8.19
CA TYR A 239 8.82 -22.06 8.25
C TYR A 239 8.56 -21.50 9.65
N TYR A 240 7.70 -20.48 9.73
CA TYR A 240 7.33 -19.82 10.98
C TYR A 240 5.88 -19.32 10.95
N HIS A 241 5.05 -19.79 11.88
CA HIS A 241 3.69 -19.29 12.03
C HIS A 241 3.16 -19.47 13.46
N GLY A 242 2.07 -18.77 13.80
CA GLY A 242 1.51 -18.74 15.16
C GLY A 242 1.05 -20.10 15.71
N GLY A 243 0.86 -21.12 14.85
CA GLY A 243 0.43 -22.46 15.27
C GLY A 243 1.56 -23.42 15.67
N MET A 244 2.84 -23.00 15.55
CA MET A 244 3.98 -23.83 15.95
C MET A 244 4.19 -23.78 17.47
N GLN A 245 4.84 -24.82 18.02
CA GLN A 245 5.31 -24.83 19.40
C GLN A 245 6.42 -23.80 19.61
N LYS A 246 6.64 -23.40 20.85
CA LYS A 246 7.60 -22.35 21.20
C LYS A 246 9.02 -22.72 20.77
N GLU A 247 9.44 -23.95 21.05
CA GLU A 247 10.76 -24.48 20.74
C GLU A 247 11.02 -24.53 19.23
N GLU A 248 10.01 -24.90 18.44
CA GLU A 248 10.10 -24.93 16.97
C GLU A 248 10.26 -23.51 16.41
N LYS A 249 9.54 -22.53 16.98
CA LYS A 249 9.63 -21.12 16.58
C LYS A 249 11.03 -20.58 16.88
N GLU A 250 11.53 -20.83 18.08
CA GLU A 250 12.87 -20.40 18.51
C GLU A 250 13.94 -21.00 17.60
N ARG A 251 13.86 -22.30 17.32
CA ARG A 251 14.80 -22.98 16.40
C ARG A 251 14.76 -22.38 14.99
N SER A 252 13.57 -22.21 14.40
CA SER A 252 13.44 -21.65 13.06
C SER A 252 13.97 -20.21 12.99
N HIS A 253 13.75 -19.43 14.05
CA HIS A 253 14.27 -18.08 14.19
C HIS A 253 15.80 -18.07 14.26
N GLU A 254 16.40 -18.88 15.13
CA GLU A 254 17.86 -18.98 15.31
C GLU A 254 18.56 -19.42 14.01
N LEU A 255 18.06 -20.46 13.33
CA LEU A 255 18.61 -20.92 12.05
C LEU A 255 18.65 -19.79 11.00
N PHE A 256 17.62 -18.97 10.95
CA PHE A 256 17.58 -17.86 10.00
C PHE A 256 18.47 -16.69 10.40
N ILE A 257 18.47 -16.31 11.68
CA ILE A 257 19.32 -15.21 12.20
C ILE A 257 20.81 -15.55 12.03
N ASN A 258 21.21 -16.78 12.35
CA ASN A 258 22.59 -17.24 12.23
C ASN A 258 23.04 -17.45 10.77
N GLY A 259 22.12 -17.38 9.79
CA GLY A 259 22.45 -17.60 8.37
C GLY A 259 22.63 -19.08 7.99
N GLU A 260 22.21 -20.02 8.83
CA GLU A 260 22.25 -21.46 8.55
C GLU A 260 21.24 -21.88 7.47
N ILE A 261 20.17 -21.10 7.31
CA ILE A 261 19.19 -21.24 6.24
C ILE A 261 19.09 -19.95 5.43
N LEU A 262 18.82 -20.12 4.14
CA LEU A 262 18.70 -19.01 3.20
C LEU A 262 17.30 -18.36 3.23
N VAL A 263 16.25 -19.16 3.47
CA VAL A 263 14.86 -18.74 3.36
C VAL A 263 14.09 -19.04 4.63
N ILE A 264 13.33 -18.06 5.10
CA ILE A 264 12.27 -18.32 6.06
C ILE A 264 10.91 -18.02 5.39
N VAL A 265 10.02 -19.01 5.39
CA VAL A 265 8.64 -18.85 4.93
C VAL A 265 7.77 -18.57 6.15
N ALA A 266 7.05 -17.46 6.15
CA ALA A 266 6.37 -17.04 7.36
C ALA A 266 4.99 -16.42 7.12
N THR A 267 4.13 -16.52 8.13
CA THR A 267 2.96 -15.63 8.25
C THR A 267 3.38 -14.33 8.95
N ILE A 268 2.46 -13.38 9.07
CA ILE A 268 2.70 -12.11 9.78
C ILE A 268 3.20 -12.29 11.23
N SER A 269 3.08 -13.50 11.81
CA SER A 269 3.61 -13.80 13.15
C SER A 269 5.15 -13.78 13.22
N PHE A 270 5.84 -13.93 12.09
CA PHE A 270 7.27 -13.68 11.94
C PHE A 270 7.46 -12.23 11.52
N GLY A 271 7.10 -11.34 12.39
CA GLY A 271 7.01 -9.94 12.02
C GLY A 271 7.82 -9.05 12.93
N MET A 272 7.23 -8.62 14.01
CA MET A 272 7.85 -7.72 14.95
C MET A 272 9.03 -8.40 15.66
N GLY A 273 10.15 -7.71 15.81
CA GLY A 273 11.28 -8.18 16.59
C GLY A 273 12.43 -8.86 15.83
N ILE A 274 12.36 -9.02 14.53
CA ILE A 274 13.49 -9.57 13.75
C ILE A 274 14.54 -8.48 13.57
N ASP A 275 15.73 -8.71 14.07
CA ASP A 275 16.87 -7.81 13.94
C ASP A 275 18.02 -8.46 13.16
N LYS A 276 17.73 -8.89 11.92
CA LYS A 276 18.72 -9.31 10.95
C LYS A 276 18.90 -8.20 9.92
N SER A 277 20.07 -7.59 9.87
CA SER A 277 20.34 -6.41 9.06
C SER A 277 20.53 -6.72 7.57
N ASP A 278 21.01 -7.93 7.25
CA ASP A 278 21.45 -8.38 5.94
C ASP A 278 20.38 -9.12 5.11
N ILE A 279 19.10 -8.94 5.42
CA ILE A 279 18.02 -9.49 4.57
C ILE A 279 18.02 -8.75 3.24
N ARG A 280 18.25 -9.49 2.15
CA ARG A 280 18.35 -8.92 0.79
C ARG A 280 17.02 -8.93 0.03
N HIS A 281 16.12 -9.82 0.39
CA HIS A 281 14.85 -9.94 -0.32
C HIS A 281 13.69 -10.21 0.64
N VAL A 282 12.66 -9.39 0.55
CA VAL A 282 11.36 -9.68 1.15
C VAL A 282 10.37 -9.98 0.03
N VAL A 283 9.77 -11.14 0.08
CA VAL A 283 8.77 -11.62 -0.88
C VAL A 283 7.42 -11.71 -0.19
N ASN A 284 6.40 -11.07 -0.75
CA ASN A 284 5.02 -11.31 -0.39
C ASN A 284 4.39 -12.26 -1.43
N TYR A 285 4.14 -13.49 -1.06
CA TYR A 285 3.43 -14.46 -1.88
C TYR A 285 1.95 -14.47 -1.51
N GLY A 286 1.22 -13.52 -2.07
CA GLY A 286 -0.13 -13.10 -1.72
C GLY A 286 -0.17 -11.64 -1.32
N VAL A 287 -1.32 -11.19 -0.84
CA VAL A 287 -1.61 -9.77 -0.58
C VAL A 287 -1.59 -9.49 0.92
N PRO A 288 -0.71 -8.60 1.42
CA PRO A 288 -0.83 -8.02 2.76
C PRO A 288 -2.20 -7.37 3.01
N SER A 289 -2.56 -7.19 4.26
CA SER A 289 -3.88 -6.66 4.62
C SER A 289 -4.07 -5.18 4.23
N ASN A 290 -3.02 -4.38 4.28
CA ASN A 290 -3.02 -2.94 3.98
C ASN A 290 -1.59 -2.43 3.68
N ILE A 291 -1.45 -1.12 3.42
CA ILE A 291 -0.17 -0.47 3.12
C ILE A 291 0.77 -0.51 4.32
N GLU A 292 0.26 -0.32 5.53
CA GLU A 292 1.04 -0.28 6.77
C GLU A 292 1.70 -1.64 7.04
N SER A 293 0.93 -2.72 6.99
CA SER A 293 1.47 -4.09 7.13
C SER A 293 2.53 -4.37 6.06
N TYR A 294 2.24 -3.99 4.81
CA TYR A 294 3.19 -4.13 3.72
C TYR A 294 4.48 -3.37 3.98
N TYR A 295 4.38 -2.10 4.39
CA TYR A 295 5.55 -1.26 4.67
C TYR A 295 6.41 -1.83 5.81
N GLN A 296 5.78 -2.34 6.87
CA GLN A 296 6.51 -3.02 7.96
C GLN A 296 7.21 -4.31 7.50
N GLU A 297 6.56 -5.10 6.66
CA GLU A 297 7.13 -6.35 6.13
C GLU A 297 8.34 -6.06 5.25
N ILE A 298 8.22 -5.15 4.28
CA ILE A 298 9.33 -4.79 3.38
C ILE A 298 10.44 -4.02 4.08
N GLY A 299 10.10 -3.31 5.16
CA GLY A 299 11.06 -2.57 5.99
C GLY A 299 12.12 -3.43 6.67
N ARG A 300 11.99 -4.77 6.62
CA ARG A 300 13.00 -5.71 7.13
C ARG A 300 14.19 -5.87 6.21
N ALA A 301 14.00 -5.63 4.91
CA ALA A 301 15.08 -5.73 3.94
C ALA A 301 16.03 -4.53 4.04
N GLY A 302 17.34 -4.78 3.93
CA GLY A 302 18.37 -3.76 3.78
C GLY A 302 18.48 -2.78 4.95
N ARG A 303 18.39 -3.23 6.18
CA ARG A 303 18.58 -2.38 7.37
C ARG A 303 20.01 -1.85 7.51
N ASP A 304 20.97 -2.53 6.89
CA ASP A 304 22.37 -2.14 6.80
C ASP A 304 22.65 -1.08 5.71
N GLY A 305 21.61 -0.63 4.97
CA GLY A 305 21.73 0.36 3.90
C GLY A 305 22.13 -0.24 2.54
N ILE A 306 22.40 -1.55 2.44
CA ILE A 306 22.76 -2.21 1.19
C ILE A 306 21.50 -2.46 0.36
N ASP A 307 21.62 -2.35 -0.97
CA ASP A 307 20.55 -2.55 -1.91
C ASP A 307 19.79 -3.87 -1.70
N SER A 308 18.50 -3.79 -1.64
CA SER A 308 17.62 -4.90 -1.31
C SER A 308 16.32 -4.85 -2.11
N LYS A 309 15.58 -5.95 -2.12
CA LYS A 309 14.38 -6.12 -2.95
C LYS A 309 13.14 -6.40 -2.11
N ALA A 310 12.03 -5.82 -2.50
CA ALA A 310 10.71 -6.15 -2.01
C ALA A 310 9.82 -6.52 -3.21
N THR A 311 9.35 -7.77 -3.26
CA THR A 311 8.56 -8.23 -4.41
C THR A 311 7.24 -8.82 -3.96
N ILE A 312 6.13 -8.30 -4.48
CA ILE A 312 4.81 -8.90 -4.30
C ILE A 312 4.47 -9.77 -5.52
N TYR A 313 4.09 -11.00 -5.25
CA TYR A 313 3.49 -11.93 -6.22
C TYR A 313 2.04 -12.15 -5.85
N TYR A 314 1.10 -11.64 -6.66
CA TYR A 314 -0.32 -11.71 -6.34
C TYR A 314 -1.21 -12.04 -7.53
N ASP A 315 -2.41 -12.51 -7.23
CA ASP A 315 -3.55 -12.58 -8.13
C ASP A 315 -4.84 -12.14 -7.42
N ASP A 316 -5.96 -12.03 -8.16
CA ASP A 316 -7.24 -11.58 -7.61
C ASP A 316 -7.82 -12.53 -6.55
N SER A 317 -7.39 -13.80 -6.51
CA SER A 317 -7.87 -14.75 -5.51
C SER A 317 -7.33 -14.45 -4.11
N ASP A 318 -6.16 -13.81 -4.02
CA ASP A 318 -5.53 -13.46 -2.74
C ASP A 318 -6.39 -12.45 -1.96
N PHE A 319 -7.03 -11.50 -2.66
CA PHE A 319 -7.96 -10.56 -2.02
C PHE A 319 -9.19 -11.25 -1.42
N ARG A 320 -9.63 -12.38 -1.99
CA ARG A 320 -10.72 -13.17 -1.39
C ARG A 320 -10.28 -13.82 -0.09
N THR A 321 -9.05 -14.32 -0.05
CA THR A 321 -8.44 -14.86 1.18
C THR A 321 -8.32 -13.78 2.25
N THR A 322 -7.79 -12.60 1.90
CA THR A 322 -7.71 -11.46 2.84
C THR A 322 -9.09 -11.04 3.33
N ALA A 323 -10.08 -10.90 2.43
CA ALA A 323 -11.44 -10.54 2.81
C ALA A 323 -12.10 -11.58 3.74
N TYR A 324 -11.84 -12.86 3.51
CA TYR A 324 -12.29 -13.93 4.41
C TYR A 324 -11.63 -13.79 5.79
N LEU A 325 -10.33 -13.59 5.87
CA LEU A 325 -9.62 -13.40 7.14
C LEU A 325 -10.13 -12.16 7.90
N ILE A 326 -10.42 -11.06 7.21
CA ILE A 326 -11.03 -9.86 7.79
C ILE A 326 -12.42 -10.18 8.36
N SER A 327 -13.22 -10.99 7.65
CA SER A 327 -14.60 -11.33 8.09
C SER A 327 -14.65 -12.21 9.34
N LEU A 328 -13.52 -12.79 9.76
CA LEU A 328 -13.43 -13.55 11.02
C LEU A 328 -13.37 -12.65 12.27
N SER A 329 -13.16 -11.35 12.10
CA SER A 329 -13.22 -10.40 13.21
C SER A 329 -14.65 -10.30 13.75
N GLN A 330 -14.79 -10.21 15.08
CA GLN A 330 -16.08 -10.05 15.74
C GLN A 330 -16.56 -8.59 15.79
N ASP A 331 -15.66 -7.63 15.62
CA ASP A 331 -15.96 -6.21 15.66
C ASP A 331 -16.30 -5.65 14.26
N PRO A 332 -17.56 -5.22 14.03
CA PRO A 332 -17.98 -4.63 12.75
C PRO A 332 -17.20 -3.37 12.38
N GLY A 333 -16.76 -2.56 13.36
CA GLY A 333 -15.92 -1.38 13.15
C GLY A 333 -14.56 -1.77 12.57
N GLN A 334 -13.91 -2.75 13.16
CA GLN A 334 -12.65 -3.30 12.69
C GLN A 334 -12.76 -3.94 11.30
N ILE A 335 -13.88 -4.64 11.01
CA ILE A 335 -14.13 -5.19 9.67
C ILE A 335 -14.18 -4.07 8.63
N LYS A 336 -14.87 -2.97 8.91
CA LYS A 336 -14.97 -1.80 8.01
C LYS A 336 -13.60 -1.18 7.75
N ILE A 337 -12.84 -0.90 8.80
CA ILE A 337 -11.49 -0.30 8.73
C ILE A 337 -10.54 -1.20 7.91
N LYS A 338 -10.46 -2.48 8.25
CA LYS A 338 -9.58 -3.44 7.55
C LYS A 338 -9.99 -3.64 6.09
N THR A 339 -11.31 -3.63 5.78
CA THR A 339 -11.79 -3.71 4.40
C THR A 339 -11.40 -2.46 3.60
N GLN A 340 -11.45 -1.28 4.20
CA GLN A 340 -11.01 -0.05 3.57
C GLN A 340 -9.50 -0.08 3.30
N GLY A 341 -8.68 -0.49 4.26
CA GLY A 341 -7.23 -0.66 4.09
C GLY A 341 -6.88 -1.64 2.97
N MET A 342 -7.57 -2.80 2.91
CA MET A 342 -7.41 -3.77 1.82
C MET A 342 -7.75 -3.17 0.45
N ASN A 343 -8.81 -2.37 0.34
CA ASN A 343 -9.19 -1.73 -0.92
C ASN A 343 -8.16 -0.67 -1.35
N THR A 344 -7.65 0.13 -0.41
CA THR A 344 -6.57 1.09 -0.67
C THR A 344 -5.31 0.37 -1.14
N PHE A 345 -4.96 -0.75 -0.51
CA PHE A 345 -3.82 -1.56 -0.94
C PHE A 345 -4.02 -2.20 -2.32
N ARG A 346 -5.26 -2.60 -2.66
CA ARG A 346 -5.59 -3.05 -4.03
C ARG A 346 -5.31 -1.95 -5.05
N SER A 347 -5.71 -0.72 -4.78
CA SER A 347 -5.41 0.43 -5.64
C SER A 347 -3.91 0.64 -5.81
N PHE A 348 -3.12 0.53 -4.72
CA PHE A 348 -1.67 0.58 -4.76
C PHE A 348 -1.06 -0.48 -5.69
N LEU A 349 -1.53 -1.72 -5.66
CA LEU A 349 -1.02 -2.79 -6.51
C LEU A 349 -1.39 -2.62 -7.98
N GLN A 350 -2.58 -2.11 -8.25
CA GLN A 350 -3.11 -1.92 -9.60
C GLN A 350 -2.57 -0.66 -10.28
N GLU A 351 -2.14 0.35 -9.52
CA GLU A 351 -1.56 1.55 -10.06
C GLU A 351 -0.24 1.26 -10.80
N LYS A 352 -0.09 1.84 -12.01
CA LYS A 352 1.07 1.60 -12.89
C LYS A 352 1.80 2.88 -13.30
N ASN A 353 1.28 4.07 -12.97
CA ASN A 353 1.81 5.36 -13.41
C ASN A 353 2.62 6.03 -12.32
N ILE A 354 2.14 5.94 -11.08
CA ILE A 354 2.74 6.61 -9.93
C ILE A 354 3.87 5.74 -9.39
N CYS A 355 4.97 6.35 -9.03
CA CYS A 355 6.08 5.67 -8.36
C CYS A 355 5.59 5.00 -7.06
N ARG A 356 6.01 3.74 -6.81
CA ARG A 356 5.60 3.01 -5.59
C ARG A 356 5.97 3.75 -4.32
N GLN A 357 7.16 4.33 -4.27
CA GLN A 357 7.60 5.09 -3.11
C GLN A 357 6.81 6.38 -2.93
N GLN A 358 6.51 7.12 -4.02
CA GLN A 358 5.65 8.32 -3.94
C GLN A 358 4.27 7.99 -3.34
N MET A 359 3.67 6.86 -3.72
CA MET A 359 2.37 6.44 -3.16
C MET A 359 2.46 6.13 -1.66
N ILE A 360 3.55 5.49 -1.22
CA ILE A 360 3.79 5.19 0.20
C ILE A 360 4.01 6.49 0.98
N ASP A 361 4.88 7.38 0.48
CA ASP A 361 5.19 8.65 1.13
C ASP A 361 3.91 9.51 1.28
N TYR A 362 3.11 9.63 0.21
CA TYR A 362 1.85 10.37 0.24
C TYR A 362 0.83 9.75 1.19
N TYR A 363 0.72 8.41 1.20
CA TYR A 363 -0.21 7.70 2.08
C TYR A 363 0.09 7.95 3.56
N PHE A 364 1.35 7.84 3.98
CA PHE A 364 1.72 8.10 5.37
C PHE A 364 1.61 9.58 5.75
N ALA A 365 1.82 10.50 4.80
CA ALA A 365 1.66 11.92 5.04
C ALA A 365 0.19 12.37 5.16
N THR A 366 -0.76 11.69 4.49
CA THR A 366 -2.14 12.18 4.35
C THR A 366 -3.23 11.19 4.77
N GLY A 367 -2.91 9.92 4.92
CA GLY A 367 -3.89 8.84 5.11
C GLY A 367 -4.73 8.51 3.86
N LYS A 368 -4.38 9.07 2.68
CA LYS A 368 -5.17 8.94 1.44
C LYS A 368 -4.37 8.23 0.35
N PHE A 369 -5.09 7.64 -0.61
CA PHE A 369 -4.46 7.11 -1.82
C PHE A 369 -4.14 8.26 -2.78
N ALA A 370 -2.92 8.24 -3.34
CA ALA A 370 -2.40 9.28 -4.20
C ALA A 370 -3.00 9.26 -5.61
N SER A 371 -3.31 10.42 -6.17
CA SER A 371 -3.46 10.64 -7.61
C SER A 371 -2.12 11.10 -8.24
N GLU A 372 -2.04 11.14 -9.57
CA GLU A 372 -0.84 11.63 -10.26
C GLU A 372 -0.55 13.11 -9.92
N ASP A 373 -1.60 13.90 -9.70
CA ASP A 373 -1.47 15.33 -9.35
C ASP A 373 -0.95 15.53 -7.93
N ASP A 374 -1.36 14.69 -7.00
CA ASP A 374 -0.96 14.77 -5.59
C ASP A 374 0.54 14.53 -5.34
N VAL A 375 1.21 13.84 -6.25
CA VAL A 375 2.61 13.39 -6.06
C VAL A 375 3.61 14.11 -6.95
N LYS A 376 3.21 15.16 -7.66
CA LYS A 376 4.10 15.89 -8.59
C LYS A 376 5.35 16.44 -7.92
N GLU A 377 5.20 16.97 -6.70
CA GLU A 377 6.28 17.54 -5.92
C GLU A 377 7.12 16.49 -5.16
N ILE A 378 6.63 15.25 -5.06
CA ILE A 378 7.35 14.17 -4.39
C ILE A 378 8.32 13.53 -5.39
N PRO A 379 9.64 13.47 -5.12
CA PRO A 379 10.59 12.90 -6.06
C PRO A 379 10.34 11.41 -6.31
N LYS A 380 10.56 10.93 -7.54
CA LYS A 380 10.48 9.50 -7.90
C LYS A 380 11.66 8.73 -7.32
N CYS A 381 11.46 7.43 -7.02
CA CYS A 381 12.57 6.58 -6.54
C CYS A 381 13.49 6.09 -7.66
N ASN A 382 13.05 6.11 -8.92
CA ASN A 382 13.75 5.65 -10.12
C ASN A 382 14.16 4.16 -10.14
N MET A 383 13.75 3.37 -9.15
CA MET A 383 14.14 1.96 -9.02
C MET A 383 12.95 0.97 -8.92
N CYS A 384 11.73 1.43 -8.63
CA CYS A 384 10.57 0.54 -8.56
C CYS A 384 10.10 0.08 -9.96
N ASP A 385 9.25 -0.96 -10.00
CA ASP A 385 8.67 -1.49 -11.25
C ASP A 385 7.99 -0.41 -12.09
N ASN A 386 7.29 0.53 -11.45
CA ASN A 386 6.62 1.63 -12.13
C ASN A 386 7.60 2.65 -12.73
N CYS A 387 8.71 2.94 -12.08
CA CYS A 387 9.74 3.83 -12.61
C CYS A 387 10.52 3.18 -13.76
N LEU A 388 10.86 1.89 -13.64
CA LEU A 388 11.70 1.18 -14.60
C LEU A 388 10.97 0.72 -15.87
N SER A 389 9.63 0.66 -15.85
CA SER A 389 8.86 0.12 -16.99
C SER A 389 8.81 1.02 -18.24
N GLY A 390 9.64 2.05 -18.34
CA GLY A 390 9.78 2.92 -19.53
C GLY A 390 8.53 3.77 -19.85
N PRO A 391 8.53 4.55 -20.93
CA PRO A 391 7.35 5.30 -21.35
C PRO A 391 6.22 4.32 -21.65
N LYS A 392 5.20 4.39 -20.82
CA LYS A 392 4.11 3.42 -20.79
C LYS A 392 3.12 3.74 -21.90
N GLN A 393 2.49 2.68 -22.43
CA GLN A 393 1.44 2.78 -23.45
C GLN A 393 0.47 3.92 -23.15
N ASP A 394 0.11 4.69 -24.17
CA ASP A 394 -0.79 5.82 -24.06
C ASP A 394 -2.06 5.47 -23.26
N MET A 395 -2.42 6.37 -22.36
CA MET A 395 -3.70 6.30 -21.66
C MET A 395 -4.82 6.41 -22.70
N VAL A 396 -5.66 5.40 -22.79
CA VAL A 396 -6.80 5.39 -23.70
C VAL A 396 -8.02 5.90 -22.94
N ASP A 397 -8.75 6.85 -23.52
CA ASP A 397 -10.03 7.24 -23.00
C ASP A 397 -11.04 6.10 -23.21
N VAL A 398 -11.53 5.54 -22.12
CA VAL A 398 -12.48 4.42 -22.08
C VAL A 398 -13.85 4.85 -21.51
N SER A 399 -14.12 6.16 -21.49
CA SER A 399 -15.37 6.70 -20.93
C SER A 399 -16.62 6.15 -21.61
N LEU A 400 -16.57 5.90 -22.91
CA LEU A 400 -17.69 5.32 -23.66
C LEU A 400 -17.96 3.87 -23.29
N GLU A 401 -16.89 3.09 -23.20
CA GLU A 401 -17.00 1.69 -22.78
C GLU A 401 -17.42 1.59 -21.31
N ALA A 402 -16.95 2.50 -20.47
CA ALA A 402 -17.39 2.62 -19.09
C ALA A 402 -18.90 2.90 -19.00
N ALA A 403 -19.41 3.86 -19.79
CA ALA A 403 -20.83 4.15 -19.86
C ALA A 403 -21.64 2.94 -20.35
N SER A 404 -21.13 2.22 -21.36
CA SER A 404 -21.75 0.99 -21.88
C SER A 404 -21.81 -0.10 -20.81
N ILE A 405 -20.73 -0.31 -20.03
CA ILE A 405 -20.69 -1.28 -18.93
C ILE A 405 -21.71 -0.92 -17.85
N VAL A 406 -21.75 0.34 -17.42
CA VAL A 406 -22.70 0.81 -16.40
C VAL A 406 -24.14 0.60 -16.87
N SER A 407 -24.44 0.93 -18.12
CA SER A 407 -25.75 0.68 -18.72
C SER A 407 -26.13 -0.80 -18.76
N ILE A 408 -25.19 -1.67 -19.12
CA ILE A 408 -25.43 -3.12 -19.15
C ILE A 408 -25.68 -3.66 -17.73
N VAL A 409 -24.92 -3.23 -16.72
CA VAL A 409 -25.12 -3.64 -15.32
C VAL A 409 -26.49 -3.18 -14.81
N LYS A 410 -26.88 -1.92 -15.09
CA LYS A 410 -28.22 -1.40 -14.78
C LYS A 410 -29.33 -2.23 -15.41
N ASN A 411 -29.18 -2.55 -16.69
CA ASN A 411 -30.17 -3.35 -17.43
C ASN A 411 -30.25 -4.81 -16.91
N ILE A 412 -29.16 -5.37 -16.43
CA ILE A 412 -29.16 -6.70 -15.76
C ILE A 412 -30.07 -6.66 -14.54
N TYR A 413 -29.92 -5.65 -13.69
CA TYR A 413 -30.75 -5.49 -12.51
C TYR A 413 -32.23 -5.25 -12.86
N LEU A 414 -32.51 -4.34 -13.81
CA LEU A 414 -33.89 -4.03 -14.20
C LEU A 414 -34.64 -5.24 -14.76
N LYS A 415 -33.94 -6.09 -15.54
CA LYS A 415 -34.53 -7.28 -16.15
C LYS A 415 -34.72 -8.43 -15.17
N ASN A 416 -33.73 -8.66 -14.30
CA ASN A 416 -33.70 -9.86 -13.46
C ASN A 416 -34.10 -9.57 -11.99
N ARG A 417 -34.15 -8.29 -11.58
CA ARG A 417 -34.37 -7.81 -10.20
C ARG A 417 -33.27 -8.25 -9.21
N TYR A 418 -32.14 -8.77 -9.71
CA TYR A 418 -30.93 -9.04 -8.95
C TYR A 418 -29.69 -8.86 -9.79
N ASN A 419 -28.54 -8.67 -9.12
CA ASN A 419 -27.24 -8.51 -9.76
C ASN A 419 -26.51 -9.84 -9.88
N PHE A 420 -25.61 -9.95 -10.85
CA PHE A 420 -24.80 -11.15 -11.07
C PHE A 420 -23.42 -11.00 -10.44
N GLY A 421 -22.82 -12.14 -10.06
CA GLY A 421 -21.41 -12.22 -9.71
C GLY A 421 -20.48 -11.83 -10.86
N LEU A 422 -19.24 -11.44 -10.57
CA LEU A 422 -18.29 -10.88 -11.53
C LEU A 422 -18.19 -11.72 -12.82
N LYS A 423 -18.02 -13.04 -12.71
CA LYS A 423 -17.87 -13.92 -13.89
C LYS A 423 -19.06 -13.86 -14.84
N LYS A 424 -20.28 -13.89 -14.34
CA LYS A 424 -21.51 -13.84 -15.13
C LYS A 424 -21.74 -12.43 -15.70
N THR A 425 -21.45 -11.39 -14.92
CA THR A 425 -21.49 -9.98 -15.35
C THR A 425 -20.53 -9.75 -16.51
N VAL A 426 -19.27 -10.19 -16.40
CA VAL A 426 -18.27 -10.08 -17.48
C VAL A 426 -18.72 -10.80 -18.74
N SER A 427 -19.31 -12.01 -18.62
CA SER A 427 -19.84 -12.74 -19.77
C SER A 427 -20.96 -11.96 -20.48
N GLN A 428 -21.90 -11.38 -19.73
CA GLN A 428 -22.99 -10.56 -20.28
C GLN A 428 -22.48 -9.27 -20.97
N ILE A 429 -21.48 -8.62 -20.37
CA ILE A 429 -20.85 -7.43 -20.95
C ILE A 429 -20.18 -7.79 -22.26
N ARG A 430 -19.39 -8.88 -22.33
CA ARG A 430 -18.70 -9.32 -23.55
C ARG A 430 -19.64 -9.66 -24.71
N GLN A 431 -20.84 -10.14 -24.41
CA GLN A 431 -21.85 -10.39 -25.43
C GLN A 431 -22.42 -9.11 -26.04
N LYS A 432 -22.51 -8.04 -25.27
CA LYS A 432 -23.20 -6.79 -25.63
C LYS A 432 -22.28 -5.65 -26.05
N ILE A 433 -21.05 -5.59 -25.50
CA ILE A 433 -20.10 -4.52 -25.80
C ILE A 433 -19.55 -4.64 -27.23
N ARG A 434 -19.44 -3.52 -27.92
CA ARG A 434 -18.87 -3.45 -29.27
C ARG A 434 -17.82 -2.33 -29.32
N PRO A 435 -16.65 -2.52 -29.96
CA PRO A 435 -16.15 -3.79 -30.51
C PRO A 435 -15.91 -4.83 -29.42
N LYS A 436 -15.89 -6.12 -29.76
CA LYS A 436 -15.69 -7.21 -28.79
C LYS A 436 -14.38 -7.02 -28.02
N LYS A 437 -14.46 -7.11 -26.71
CA LYS A 437 -13.31 -6.97 -25.79
C LYS A 437 -12.95 -8.32 -25.15
N THR A 438 -11.70 -8.47 -24.75
CA THR A 438 -11.24 -9.68 -24.03
C THR A 438 -11.86 -9.74 -22.63
N GLU A 439 -11.87 -10.91 -22.01
CA GLU A 439 -12.38 -11.08 -20.65
C GLU A 439 -11.56 -10.26 -19.64
N LYS A 440 -10.23 -10.25 -19.80
CA LYS A 440 -9.33 -9.47 -18.98
C LYS A 440 -9.61 -7.98 -19.11
N TRP A 441 -9.77 -7.47 -20.33
CA TRP A 441 -10.09 -6.07 -20.58
C TRP A 441 -11.36 -5.62 -19.86
N VAL A 442 -12.44 -6.42 -19.93
CA VAL A 442 -13.71 -6.10 -19.26
C VAL A 442 -13.56 -6.13 -17.73
N LYS A 443 -12.81 -7.09 -17.20
CA LYS A 443 -12.51 -7.15 -15.77
C LYS A 443 -11.74 -5.91 -15.30
N ASP A 444 -10.69 -5.54 -16.03
CA ASP A 444 -9.85 -4.37 -15.69
C ASP A 444 -10.70 -3.08 -15.65
N LEU A 445 -11.61 -2.88 -16.62
CA LEU A 445 -12.48 -1.69 -16.60
C LEU A 445 -13.56 -1.74 -15.49
N ILE A 446 -14.11 -2.92 -15.16
CA ILE A 446 -15.00 -3.06 -14.01
C ILE A 446 -14.25 -2.68 -12.71
N GLU A 447 -13.01 -3.10 -12.53
CA GLU A 447 -12.21 -2.74 -11.34
C GLU A 447 -12.00 -1.24 -11.24
N ILE A 448 -11.67 -0.58 -12.35
CA ILE A 448 -11.55 0.89 -12.39
C ILE A 448 -12.87 1.56 -11.99
N LEU A 449 -14.00 1.06 -12.46
CA LEU A 449 -15.31 1.61 -12.11
C LEU A 449 -15.70 1.35 -10.65
N VAL A 450 -15.27 0.22 -10.08
CA VAL A 450 -15.44 -0.09 -8.65
C VAL A 450 -14.57 0.82 -7.79
N THR A 451 -13.31 1.03 -8.16
CA THR A 451 -12.39 1.94 -7.45
C THR A 451 -12.93 3.38 -7.44
N LYS A 452 -13.61 3.80 -8.52
CA LYS A 452 -14.24 5.13 -8.61
C LYS A 452 -15.67 5.18 -8.01
N ASN A 453 -16.12 4.13 -7.34
CA ASN A 453 -17.47 4.00 -6.77
C ASN A 453 -18.62 4.20 -7.78
N VAL A 454 -18.34 4.04 -9.07
CA VAL A 454 -19.38 4.04 -10.13
C VAL A 454 -20.09 2.69 -10.19
N LEU A 455 -19.35 1.62 -9.95
CA LEU A 455 -19.85 0.30 -9.63
C LEU A 455 -19.43 -0.06 -8.21
N GLN A 456 -20.10 -1.03 -7.60
CA GLN A 456 -19.74 -1.54 -6.29
C GLN A 456 -19.90 -3.06 -6.23
N ARG A 457 -19.21 -3.67 -5.26
CA ARG A 457 -19.33 -5.09 -4.93
C ARG A 457 -20.20 -5.23 -3.70
N GLU A 458 -21.37 -5.83 -3.87
CA GLU A 458 -22.28 -6.13 -2.77
C GLU A 458 -22.17 -7.60 -2.38
N LYS A 459 -22.22 -7.86 -1.08
CA LYS A 459 -22.23 -9.25 -0.56
C LYS A 459 -23.57 -9.90 -0.91
N ALA A 460 -23.54 -11.07 -1.53
CA ALA A 460 -24.73 -11.86 -1.86
C ALA A 460 -24.43 -13.34 -1.59
N GLY A 461 -25.00 -13.87 -0.51
CA GLY A 461 -24.70 -15.22 -0.05
C GLY A 461 -23.20 -15.41 0.23
N TYR A 462 -22.59 -16.45 -0.34
CA TYR A 462 -21.16 -16.76 -0.19
C TYR A 462 -20.24 -15.99 -1.16
N GLY A 463 -20.75 -15.01 -1.89
CA GLY A 463 -19.97 -14.29 -2.90
C GLY A 463 -20.31 -12.81 -3.00
N PHE A 464 -19.79 -12.18 -4.05
CA PHE A 464 -20.07 -10.78 -4.35
C PHE A 464 -20.75 -10.63 -5.72
N VAL A 465 -21.69 -9.71 -5.81
CA VAL A 465 -22.33 -9.29 -7.06
C VAL A 465 -21.84 -7.89 -7.44
N ILE A 466 -21.93 -7.54 -8.72
CA ILE A 466 -21.60 -6.21 -9.22
C ILE A 466 -22.89 -5.42 -9.37
N SER A 467 -22.99 -4.31 -8.65
CA SER A 467 -24.13 -3.39 -8.66
C SER A 467 -23.70 -1.97 -9.03
N ILE A 468 -24.65 -1.08 -9.18
CA ILE A 468 -24.40 0.35 -9.44
C ILE A 468 -23.92 0.99 -8.13
N GLY A 469 -22.81 1.72 -8.20
CA GLY A 469 -22.25 2.46 -7.07
C GLY A 469 -22.95 3.79 -6.80
N THR A 470 -22.41 4.53 -5.85
CA THR A 470 -22.98 5.81 -5.38
C THR A 470 -22.61 6.99 -6.27
N VAL A 471 -21.49 6.91 -7.00
CA VAL A 471 -21.00 7.98 -7.87
C VAL A 471 -21.60 7.85 -9.28
N ARG A 472 -22.17 8.93 -9.77
CA ARG A 472 -22.70 8.95 -11.15
C ARG A 472 -21.56 9.17 -12.15
N LEU A 473 -21.51 8.38 -13.22
CA LEU A 473 -20.47 8.46 -14.24
C LEU A 473 -20.32 9.87 -14.86
N LYS A 474 -21.42 10.62 -14.94
CA LYS A 474 -21.44 12.01 -15.47
C LYS A 474 -20.74 13.03 -14.57
N THR A 475 -20.50 12.71 -13.29
CA THR A 475 -19.89 13.63 -12.31
C THR A 475 -18.38 13.44 -12.16
N ILE A 476 -17.79 12.48 -12.87
CA ILE A 476 -16.34 12.23 -12.83
C ILE A 476 -15.68 12.65 -14.14
N PRO A 477 -14.38 13.05 -14.10
CA PRO A 477 -13.60 13.32 -15.29
C PRO A 477 -13.56 12.13 -16.25
N PRO A 478 -13.23 12.34 -17.54
CA PRO A 478 -13.07 11.25 -18.52
C PRO A 478 -12.19 10.13 -17.97
N ILE A 479 -12.64 8.88 -18.12
CA ILE A 479 -11.92 7.71 -17.62
C ILE A 479 -10.83 7.37 -18.62
N LYS A 480 -9.60 7.81 -18.31
CA LYS A 480 -8.41 7.39 -19.02
C LYS A 480 -7.82 6.18 -18.32
N ALA A 481 -7.53 5.12 -19.06
CA ALA A 481 -6.98 3.89 -18.50
C ALA A 481 -6.08 3.18 -19.50
N ARG A 482 -5.14 2.40 -18.97
CA ARG A 482 -4.36 1.45 -19.75
C ARG A 482 -5.09 0.14 -19.79
N MET A 483 -5.53 -0.21 -20.97
CA MET A 483 -6.29 -1.43 -21.17
C MET A 483 -5.46 -2.45 -21.93
N THR A 484 -5.30 -3.64 -21.37
CA THR A 484 -4.62 -4.75 -22.05
C THR A 484 -5.33 -5.11 -23.35
N ASN A 485 -4.59 -5.14 -24.47
CA ASN A 485 -5.10 -5.42 -25.81
C ASN A 485 -6.09 -4.39 -26.38
N CYS A 486 -6.05 -3.14 -25.97
CA CYS A 486 -6.58 -2.07 -26.79
C CYS A 486 -5.66 -1.85 -27.98
N LYS A 487 -6.10 -2.19 -29.20
CA LYS A 487 -5.63 -1.43 -30.36
C LYS A 487 -5.97 0.03 -30.10
N PRO A 488 -5.05 0.99 -30.35
CA PRO A 488 -5.39 2.40 -30.23
C PRO A 488 -6.70 2.59 -30.99
N VAL A 489 -7.70 3.18 -30.35
CA VAL A 489 -8.90 3.64 -31.07
C VAL A 489 -8.35 4.59 -32.12
N GLU A 490 -8.58 4.29 -33.38
CA GLU A 490 -8.02 5.06 -34.49
C GLU A 490 -8.26 6.54 -34.23
N LYS A 491 -7.22 7.38 -34.39
CA LYS A 491 -7.27 8.84 -34.14
C LYS A 491 -8.46 9.53 -34.82
N ASN A 492 -9.14 8.86 -35.74
CA ASN A 492 -10.29 9.36 -36.47
C ASN A 492 -11.56 9.50 -35.62
N ILE A 493 -11.86 8.60 -34.69
CA ILE A 493 -13.10 8.69 -33.90
C ILE A 493 -13.14 9.95 -33.04
N PHE A 494 -12.01 10.30 -32.41
CA PHE A 494 -11.91 11.53 -31.62
C PHE A 494 -12.07 12.79 -32.49
N LYS A 495 -11.55 12.78 -33.70
CA LYS A 495 -11.73 13.89 -34.64
C LYS A 495 -13.21 14.04 -35.04
N ILE A 496 -13.92 12.92 -35.21
CA ILE A 496 -15.35 12.93 -35.55
C ILE A 496 -16.15 13.43 -34.34
N MET A 497 -15.84 12.97 -33.14
CA MET A 497 -16.50 13.43 -31.90
C MET A 497 -16.22 14.91 -31.61
N ASP A 498 -14.98 15.37 -31.79
CA ASP A 498 -14.62 16.78 -31.62
C ASP A 498 -15.36 17.66 -32.65
N LEU A 499 -15.46 17.22 -33.88
CA LEU A 499 -16.26 17.91 -34.92
C LEU A 499 -17.71 17.98 -34.54
N ARG A 500 -18.32 16.88 -34.11
CA ARG A 500 -19.73 16.85 -33.61
C ARG A 500 -19.93 17.86 -32.47
N ASN A 501 -19.03 17.85 -31.49
CA ASN A 501 -19.15 18.71 -30.32
C ASN A 501 -19.06 20.18 -30.70
N LYS A 502 -18.10 20.54 -31.57
CA LYS A 502 -17.94 21.91 -32.06
C LYS A 502 -19.20 22.43 -32.77
N ILE A 503 -19.79 21.61 -33.62
CA ILE A 503 -20.98 21.99 -34.35
C ILE A 503 -22.21 22.04 -33.42
N ALA A 504 -22.37 21.05 -32.55
CA ALA A 504 -23.45 21.06 -31.57
C ALA A 504 -23.41 22.31 -30.70
N TYR A 505 -22.24 22.67 -30.15
CA TYR A 505 -22.11 23.90 -29.34
C TYR A 505 -22.35 25.17 -30.13
N LYS A 506 -21.95 25.24 -31.39
CA LYS A 506 -22.22 26.40 -32.28
C LYS A 506 -23.74 26.65 -32.43
N PHE A 507 -24.56 25.61 -32.41
CA PHE A 507 -25.99 25.68 -32.54
C PHE A 507 -26.76 25.53 -31.20
N GLY A 508 -26.06 25.56 -30.05
CA GLY A 508 -26.69 25.45 -28.72
C GLY A 508 -27.29 24.07 -28.43
N LEU A 509 -26.83 23.02 -29.11
CA LEU A 509 -27.37 21.68 -28.99
C LEU A 509 -26.51 20.81 -28.04
N ILE A 510 -27.15 19.83 -27.39
CA ILE A 510 -26.44 18.79 -26.65
C ILE A 510 -25.81 17.83 -27.67
N PRO A 511 -24.48 17.62 -27.66
CA PRO A 511 -23.76 16.81 -28.66
C PRO A 511 -24.34 15.41 -28.89
N THR A 512 -24.72 14.71 -27.84
CA THR A 512 -25.28 13.34 -27.93
C THR A 512 -26.75 13.29 -28.38
N SER A 513 -27.51 14.39 -28.22
CA SER A 513 -28.85 14.54 -28.77
C SER A 513 -28.81 14.96 -30.24
N PHE A 514 -27.74 15.65 -30.64
CA PHE A 514 -27.49 16.05 -32.01
C PHE A 514 -27.10 14.86 -32.90
N ILE A 515 -26.00 14.17 -32.57
CA ILE A 515 -25.57 12.92 -33.22
C ILE A 515 -25.18 11.94 -32.09
N ASN A 516 -25.90 10.85 -31.95
CA ASN A 516 -25.61 9.90 -30.88
C ASN A 516 -24.29 9.14 -31.14
N ASP A 517 -23.70 8.63 -30.09
CA ASP A 517 -22.42 7.96 -30.15
C ASP A 517 -22.41 6.71 -31.05
N ARG A 518 -23.56 6.05 -31.20
CA ARG A 518 -23.71 4.89 -32.09
C ARG A 518 -23.50 5.27 -33.55
N VAL A 519 -24.05 6.41 -33.96
CA VAL A 519 -23.87 6.96 -35.31
C VAL A 519 -22.43 7.34 -35.57
N ILE A 520 -21.77 7.98 -34.60
CA ILE A 520 -20.33 8.29 -34.67
C ILE A 520 -19.48 7.02 -34.84
N MET A 521 -19.79 5.97 -34.09
CA MET A 521 -19.10 4.68 -34.24
C MET A 521 -19.32 4.03 -35.60
N ASN A 522 -20.55 4.14 -36.15
CA ASN A 522 -20.85 3.63 -37.47
C ASN A 522 -20.14 4.43 -38.56
N ILE A 523 -20.07 5.76 -38.44
CA ILE A 523 -19.27 6.64 -39.34
C ILE A 523 -17.80 6.23 -39.30
N ASN A 524 -17.24 6.04 -38.11
CA ASN A 524 -15.84 5.62 -37.97
C ASN A 524 -15.59 4.21 -38.54
N ALA A 525 -16.53 3.29 -38.40
CA ALA A 525 -16.42 1.92 -38.91
C ALA A 525 -16.52 1.83 -40.43
N LYS A 526 -17.43 2.60 -41.04
CA LYS A 526 -17.62 2.65 -42.50
C LYS A 526 -16.64 3.57 -43.22
N CYS A 527 -16.02 4.52 -42.51
CA CYS A 527 -15.07 5.51 -43.06
C CYS A 527 -15.52 6.14 -44.37
N PRO A 528 -16.75 6.72 -44.43
CA PRO A 528 -17.32 7.25 -45.66
C PRO A 528 -16.45 8.38 -46.24
N LYS A 529 -16.25 8.40 -47.56
CA LYS A 529 -15.38 9.34 -48.27
C LYS A 529 -16.15 10.46 -48.98
N ASN A 530 -17.44 10.31 -49.10
CA ASN A 530 -18.33 11.27 -49.76
C ASN A 530 -19.68 11.30 -49.09
N MET A 531 -20.55 12.28 -49.47
CA MET A 531 -21.84 12.48 -48.90
C MET A 531 -22.77 11.28 -49.07
N THR A 532 -22.77 10.64 -50.22
CA THR A 532 -23.60 9.47 -50.50
C THR A 532 -23.27 8.27 -49.62
N GLU A 533 -21.98 8.00 -49.40
CA GLU A 533 -21.54 6.96 -48.48
C GLU A 533 -21.87 7.32 -47.01
N LEU A 534 -21.76 8.60 -46.63
CA LEU A 534 -22.10 9.06 -45.29
C LEU A 534 -23.59 8.89 -45.01
N TRP A 535 -24.44 9.17 -45.98
CA TRP A 535 -25.90 8.95 -45.89
C TRP A 535 -26.26 7.46 -45.73
N SER A 536 -25.45 6.57 -46.24
CA SER A 536 -25.68 5.12 -46.08
C SER A 536 -25.30 4.57 -44.70
N VAL A 537 -24.87 5.43 -43.78
CA VAL A 537 -24.47 5.00 -42.43
C VAL A 537 -25.71 4.77 -41.57
N ASP A 538 -25.82 3.59 -40.95
CA ASP A 538 -26.93 3.22 -40.09
C ASP A 538 -27.12 4.22 -38.93
N GLY A 539 -28.30 4.76 -38.79
CA GLY A 539 -28.68 5.73 -37.77
C GLY A 539 -28.65 7.19 -38.25
N ILE A 540 -28.30 7.44 -39.50
CA ILE A 540 -28.52 8.70 -40.19
C ILE A 540 -29.87 8.59 -40.93
N SER A 541 -30.90 9.25 -40.41
CA SER A 541 -32.25 9.26 -41.01
C SER A 541 -32.44 10.45 -41.98
N ASN A 542 -33.37 10.34 -42.89
CA ASN A 542 -33.71 11.43 -43.84
C ASN A 542 -34.13 12.72 -43.11
N ASP A 543 -34.88 12.62 -42.00
CA ASP A 543 -35.27 13.77 -41.20
C ASP A 543 -34.12 14.45 -40.49
N PHE A 544 -33.08 13.69 -40.18
CA PHE A 544 -31.83 14.17 -39.56
C PHE A 544 -30.97 14.96 -40.57
N ILE A 545 -30.94 14.55 -41.84
CA ILE A 545 -30.13 15.14 -42.91
C ILE A 545 -30.54 16.56 -43.24
N MET A 546 -31.81 16.91 -43.07
CA MET A 546 -32.38 18.20 -43.47
C MET A 546 -32.18 19.34 -42.48
N THR A 547 -31.54 19.08 -41.33
CA THR A 547 -31.22 20.12 -40.37
C THR A 547 -29.88 20.80 -40.66
N THR A 548 -29.84 22.14 -40.56
CA THR A 548 -28.62 22.94 -40.81
C THR A 548 -27.38 22.44 -40.05
N PRO A 549 -27.44 22.05 -38.76
CA PRO A 549 -26.29 21.52 -38.04
C PRO A 549 -25.77 20.22 -38.61
N CYS A 550 -26.65 19.33 -39.12
CA CYS A 550 -26.24 18.04 -39.67
C CYS A 550 -25.57 18.19 -41.04
N VAL A 551 -26.07 19.09 -41.88
CA VAL A 551 -25.45 19.43 -43.18
C VAL A 551 -24.04 19.98 -42.93
N GLU A 552 -23.86 20.90 -41.97
CA GLU A 552 -22.55 21.45 -41.62
C GLU A 552 -21.60 20.38 -41.10
N PHE A 553 -22.06 19.47 -40.23
CA PHE A 553 -21.26 18.36 -39.75
C PHE A 553 -20.80 17.45 -40.90
N MET A 554 -21.68 17.10 -41.80
CA MET A 554 -21.40 16.22 -42.93
C MET A 554 -20.40 16.85 -43.90
N ASP A 555 -20.57 18.13 -44.24
CA ASP A 555 -19.65 18.87 -45.11
C ASP A 555 -18.27 18.97 -44.52
N GLU A 556 -18.15 19.32 -43.25
CA GLU A 556 -16.87 19.43 -42.57
C GLU A 556 -16.18 18.07 -42.41
N TYR A 557 -16.94 17.00 -42.18
CA TYR A 557 -16.41 15.64 -42.13
C TYR A 557 -15.80 15.23 -43.47
N VAL A 558 -16.54 15.41 -44.59
CA VAL A 558 -16.06 15.08 -45.92
C VAL A 558 -14.88 15.93 -46.36
N LYS A 559 -14.84 17.23 -46.03
CA LYS A 559 -13.68 18.10 -46.27
C LYS A 559 -12.42 17.60 -45.56
N LYS A 560 -12.54 17.20 -44.30
CA LYS A 560 -11.39 16.71 -43.48
C LYS A 560 -10.89 15.33 -43.91
N THR A 561 -11.74 14.50 -44.52
CA THR A 561 -11.32 13.19 -45.04
C THR A 561 -10.65 13.26 -46.41
N LYS A 562 -10.85 14.35 -47.18
CA LYS A 562 -10.21 14.59 -48.49
C LYS A 562 -8.83 15.24 -48.43
N SER A 563 -8.36 15.72 -47.24
CA SER A 563 -7.03 16.32 -47.11
C SER A 563 -5.93 15.23 -47.22
N PRO A 564 -4.90 15.37 -48.08
CA PRO A 564 -3.85 14.37 -48.20
C PRO A 564 -3.00 14.30 -46.92
N PRO A 565 -2.44 13.11 -46.58
CA PRO A 565 -1.57 12.99 -45.42
C PRO A 565 -0.34 13.87 -45.60
N SER A 566 -0.03 14.70 -44.60
CA SER A 566 1.17 15.54 -44.55
C SER A 566 2.41 14.70 -44.87
N LYS A 567 3.18 15.09 -45.89
CA LYS A 567 4.42 14.45 -46.30
C LYS A 567 5.36 14.31 -45.11
N LYS A 568 5.81 13.09 -44.83
CA LYS A 568 6.96 12.84 -43.95
C LYS A 568 8.19 13.55 -44.48
N PRO A 569 9.04 14.18 -43.63
CA PRO A 569 10.29 14.75 -44.13
C PRO A 569 11.18 13.63 -44.68
N SER A 570 11.63 13.81 -45.92
CA SER A 570 12.55 12.92 -46.61
C SER A 570 13.88 12.86 -45.87
N LYS A 571 14.32 11.68 -45.46
CA LYS A 571 15.68 11.42 -45.00
C LYS A 571 16.65 11.70 -46.17
N LYS A 572 17.54 12.69 -46.03
CA LYS A 572 18.69 12.85 -46.90
C LYS A 572 19.61 11.65 -46.75
N PRO A 573 20.18 11.13 -47.87
CA PRO A 573 21.17 10.07 -47.78
C PRO A 573 22.50 10.62 -47.26
N ASN A 574 23.04 10.00 -46.22
CA ASN A 574 24.41 10.24 -45.75
C ASN A 574 25.41 9.81 -46.82
N LYS A 575 26.18 10.75 -47.34
CA LYS A 575 27.41 10.45 -48.10
C LYS A 575 28.48 9.96 -47.10
N MET A 576 28.99 8.75 -47.37
CA MET A 576 30.25 8.30 -46.75
C MET A 576 31.43 9.15 -47.26
N PRO A 577 32.41 9.48 -46.42
CA PRO A 577 33.70 9.94 -46.88
C PRO A 577 34.60 8.75 -47.18
N ASN A 578 35.16 8.73 -48.40
CA ASN A 578 36.34 7.98 -48.74
C ASN A 578 37.57 8.59 -48.03
N LYS A 579 38.29 7.78 -47.38
CA LYS A 579 39.72 7.46 -47.22
C LYS A 579 40.04 7.13 -45.77
#